data_ddd524ea508bfbfdcc2897d41553c2e5
#
_entry.id   ddd524ea508bfbfdcc2897d41553c2e5
#
_cell.length_a   1.000
_cell.length_b   1.000
_cell.length_c   1.000
_cell.angle_alpha   90.00
_cell.angle_beta   90.00
_cell.angle_gamma   90.00
#
_symmetry.space_group_name_H-M   'P 1'
#
loop_
_entity.id
_entity.type
_entity.pdbx_description
1 polymer ?
#
loop_
_entity_poly.entity_id
_entity_poly.type
_entity_poly.pdbx_seq_one_letter_code
_entity_poly.pdbx_strand_id
1 'polypeptide(L)'
;MLANLNDVLLPARQNGYGVGLFNTVNLELARGVLQAAEELSSPVIIGTAEILLPYGPLDDLAPLIVSMADRASVPVVVHYDHGLTFEKCMEALKLGFTSVMYDCSTDSYEENVRKVRELTRIAHCFGATVEAELGHVGDNGEAEGDKGMETPEAYYTDPVQAKEFIEKTHADALAIAVGTAHGAYKFK
;
A
#
# COMPACT_ATOMS: atom_id res chain seq x y z
N MET A 1 7.44 -17.56 1.42
CA MET A 1 6.02 -17.88 1.67
C MET A 1 5.19 -16.66 1.33
N LEU A 2 4.43 -16.72 0.25
CA LEU A 2 3.48 -15.67 -0.08
C LEU A 2 2.43 -15.51 1.02
N ALA A 3 2.18 -14.27 1.42
CA ALA A 3 1.22 -13.87 2.43
C ALA A 3 0.43 -12.64 1.93
N ASN A 4 -0.70 -12.34 2.54
CA ASN A 4 -1.43 -11.11 2.33
C ASN A 4 -1.28 -10.15 3.54
N LEU A 5 -1.85 -8.95 3.50
CA LEU A 5 -1.70 -7.99 4.61
C LEU A 5 -2.27 -8.52 5.92
N ASN A 6 -3.38 -9.23 5.90
CA ASN A 6 -4.00 -9.76 7.11
C ASN A 6 -3.08 -10.77 7.82
N ASP A 7 -2.32 -11.59 7.05
CA ASP A 7 -1.40 -12.58 7.60
C ASP A 7 -0.24 -11.96 8.38
N VAL A 8 0.16 -10.73 8.04
CA VAL A 8 1.32 -10.06 8.67
C VAL A 8 0.91 -8.91 9.58
N LEU A 9 -0.13 -8.13 9.25
CA LEU A 9 -0.51 -6.95 10.02
C LEU A 9 -1.37 -7.28 11.25
N LEU A 10 -2.22 -8.30 11.19
CA LEU A 10 -3.01 -8.70 12.37
C LEU A 10 -2.12 -9.20 13.51
N PRO A 11 -1.12 -10.10 13.28
CA PRO A 11 -0.15 -10.45 14.30
C PRO A 11 0.70 -9.27 14.77
N ALA A 12 1.11 -8.38 13.85
CA ALA A 12 1.88 -7.19 14.19
C ALA A 12 1.13 -6.27 15.17
N ARG A 13 -0.16 -6.01 14.88
CA ARG A 13 -1.03 -5.23 15.76
C ARG A 13 -1.21 -5.89 17.13
N GLN A 14 -1.42 -7.20 17.17
CA GLN A 14 -1.62 -7.94 18.44
C GLN A 14 -0.37 -7.92 19.33
N ASN A 15 0.82 -7.93 18.73
CA ASN A 15 2.10 -8.02 19.42
C ASN A 15 2.85 -6.67 19.50
N GLY A 16 2.29 -5.57 18.95
CA GLY A 16 2.83 -4.23 19.10
C GLY A 16 4.13 -3.98 18.32
N TYR A 17 4.27 -4.55 17.11
CA TYR A 17 5.38 -4.24 16.19
C TYR A 17 4.89 -3.74 14.82
N GLY A 18 5.78 -3.10 14.06
CA GLY A 18 5.52 -2.68 12.68
C GLY A 18 6.06 -3.67 11.67
N VAL A 19 5.44 -3.71 10.48
CA VAL A 19 5.97 -4.44 9.31
C VAL A 19 6.35 -3.42 8.26
N GLY A 20 7.61 -3.45 7.80
CA GLY A 20 8.10 -2.51 6.79
C GLY A 20 7.59 -2.85 5.40
N LEU A 21 7.22 -1.82 4.63
CA LEU A 21 6.99 -1.89 3.18
C LEU A 21 8.19 -1.29 2.47
N PHE A 22 8.72 -2.04 1.48
CA PHE A 22 9.88 -1.63 0.69
C PHE A 22 9.55 -1.72 -0.80
N ASN A 23 9.44 -0.57 -1.45
CA ASN A 23 9.26 -0.51 -2.89
C ASN A 23 10.53 -0.97 -3.61
N THR A 24 10.35 -1.89 -4.55
CA THR A 24 11.42 -2.53 -5.31
C THR A 24 11.12 -2.41 -6.81
N VAL A 25 12.13 -2.09 -7.60
CA VAL A 25 11.99 -1.93 -9.06
C VAL A 25 12.96 -2.84 -9.84
N ASN A 26 13.76 -3.65 -9.13
CA ASN A 26 14.73 -4.55 -9.75
C ASN A 26 15.08 -5.74 -8.83
N LEU A 27 15.85 -6.67 -9.38
CA LEU A 27 16.30 -7.88 -8.69
C LEU A 27 17.15 -7.58 -7.45
N GLU A 28 18.03 -6.61 -7.55
CA GLU A 28 18.99 -6.30 -6.48
C GLU A 28 18.30 -5.77 -5.24
N LEU A 29 17.34 -4.86 -5.41
CA LEU A 29 16.52 -4.35 -4.31
C LEU A 29 15.67 -5.46 -3.68
N ALA A 30 14.98 -6.25 -4.51
CA ALA A 30 14.17 -7.35 -4.00
C ALA A 30 15.01 -8.37 -3.21
N ARG A 31 16.20 -8.73 -3.70
CA ARG A 31 17.13 -9.65 -3.00
C ARG A 31 17.61 -9.06 -1.68
N GLY A 32 18.00 -7.78 -1.66
CA GLY A 32 18.47 -7.14 -0.44
C GLY A 32 17.41 -7.11 0.66
N VAL A 33 16.18 -6.75 0.30
CA VAL A 33 15.05 -6.71 1.24
C VAL A 33 14.71 -8.12 1.77
N LEU A 34 14.58 -9.11 0.87
CA LEU A 34 14.23 -10.46 1.28
C LEU A 34 15.33 -11.14 2.09
N GLN A 35 16.60 -10.94 1.73
CA GLN A 35 17.72 -11.45 2.52
C GLN A 35 17.71 -10.87 3.95
N ALA A 36 17.53 -9.56 4.09
CA ALA A 36 17.44 -8.93 5.40
C ALA A 36 16.25 -9.46 6.23
N ALA A 37 15.10 -9.66 5.59
CA ALA A 37 13.92 -10.21 6.25
C ALA A 37 14.15 -11.65 6.74
N GLU A 38 14.78 -12.49 5.93
CA GLU A 38 15.13 -13.88 6.29
C GLU A 38 16.18 -13.95 7.40
N GLU A 39 17.24 -13.14 7.33
CA GLU A 39 18.27 -13.06 8.38
C GLU A 39 17.68 -12.63 9.74
N LEU A 40 16.68 -11.76 9.72
CA LEU A 40 15.99 -11.28 10.91
C LEU A 40 14.78 -12.13 11.32
N SER A 41 14.43 -13.15 10.53
CA SER A 41 13.21 -13.95 10.72
C SER A 41 11.95 -13.06 10.84
N SER A 42 11.87 -12.00 10.05
CA SER A 42 10.84 -10.97 10.12
C SER A 42 9.90 -11.03 8.90
N PRO A 43 8.58 -10.91 9.08
CA PRO A 43 7.69 -10.69 7.96
C PRO A 43 8.01 -9.35 7.27
N VAL A 44 7.74 -9.27 5.96
CA VAL A 44 8.03 -8.08 5.17
C VAL A 44 6.98 -7.87 4.08
N ILE A 45 6.79 -6.62 3.69
CA ILE A 45 6.01 -6.24 2.51
C ILE A 45 6.99 -5.72 1.46
N ILE A 46 7.00 -6.35 0.28
CA ILE A 46 7.73 -5.84 -0.89
C ILE A 46 6.72 -5.42 -1.94
N GLY A 47 7.00 -4.34 -2.65
CA GLY A 47 6.04 -3.83 -3.62
C GLY A 47 6.65 -2.93 -4.66
N THR A 48 5.78 -2.33 -5.45
CA THR A 48 6.10 -1.23 -6.35
C THR A 48 4.92 -0.28 -6.43
N ALA A 49 5.19 1.01 -6.53
CA ALA A 49 4.17 2.04 -6.71
C ALA A 49 3.94 2.32 -8.20
N GLU A 50 2.74 2.80 -8.57
CA GLU A 50 2.42 3.13 -9.97
C GLU A 50 3.41 4.15 -10.55
N ILE A 51 3.83 5.13 -9.77
CA ILE A 51 4.84 6.13 -10.16
C ILE A 51 6.22 5.53 -10.49
N LEU A 52 6.52 4.33 -9.99
CA LEU A 52 7.80 3.65 -10.21
C LEU A 52 7.81 2.74 -11.44
N LEU A 53 6.68 2.51 -12.09
CA LEU A 53 6.56 1.63 -13.26
C LEU A 53 7.47 2.00 -14.44
N PRO A 54 7.86 3.28 -14.66
CA PRO A 54 8.87 3.60 -15.67
C PRO A 54 10.25 2.97 -15.41
N TYR A 55 10.55 2.59 -14.16
CA TYR A 55 11.81 1.97 -13.76
C TYR A 55 11.73 0.44 -13.66
N GLY A 56 10.53 -0.11 -13.57
CA GLY A 56 10.28 -1.55 -13.49
C GLY A 56 8.81 -1.85 -13.85
N PRO A 57 8.51 -2.08 -15.15
CA PRO A 57 7.16 -2.42 -15.57
C PRO A 57 6.61 -3.65 -14.86
N LEU A 58 5.30 -3.68 -14.59
CA LEU A 58 4.67 -4.77 -13.85
C LEU A 58 4.90 -6.14 -14.49
N ASP A 59 4.81 -6.24 -15.81
CA ASP A 59 5.00 -7.51 -16.53
C ASP A 59 6.40 -8.10 -16.33
N ASP A 60 7.42 -7.25 -16.16
CA ASP A 60 8.80 -7.66 -15.93
C ASP A 60 9.06 -7.94 -14.44
N LEU A 61 8.55 -7.07 -13.58
CA LEU A 61 8.82 -7.10 -12.14
C LEU A 61 8.02 -8.17 -11.41
N ALA A 62 6.73 -8.34 -11.73
CA ALA A 62 5.83 -9.24 -11.00
C ALA A 62 6.31 -10.71 -11.01
N PRO A 63 6.67 -11.33 -12.14
CA PRO A 63 7.18 -12.71 -12.14
C PRO A 63 8.41 -12.88 -11.24
N LEU A 64 9.25 -11.85 -11.18
CA LEU A 64 10.44 -11.83 -10.35
C LEU A 64 10.11 -11.81 -8.87
N ILE A 65 9.39 -10.76 -8.41
CA ILE A 65 9.15 -10.56 -6.96
C ILE A 65 8.17 -11.59 -6.39
N VAL A 66 7.13 -11.99 -7.14
CA VAL A 66 6.18 -13.01 -6.71
C VAL A 66 6.89 -14.36 -6.53
N SER A 67 7.72 -14.77 -7.50
CA SER A 67 8.49 -16.01 -7.41
C SER A 67 9.50 -15.98 -6.26
N MET A 68 10.13 -14.85 -5.99
CA MET A 68 11.07 -14.72 -4.87
C MET A 68 10.32 -14.75 -3.53
N ALA A 69 9.21 -14.05 -3.39
CA ALA A 69 8.37 -14.04 -2.20
C ALA A 69 7.84 -15.45 -1.87
N ASP A 70 7.40 -16.21 -2.88
CA ASP A 70 6.92 -17.58 -2.67
C ASP A 70 7.99 -18.51 -2.09
N ARG A 71 9.24 -18.37 -2.52
CA ARG A 71 10.38 -19.17 -2.04
C ARG A 71 10.98 -18.70 -0.73
N ALA A 72 10.64 -17.50 -0.27
CA ALA A 72 11.18 -16.96 0.99
C ALA A 72 10.81 -17.82 2.20
N SER A 73 11.69 -17.88 3.19
CA SER A 73 11.50 -18.61 4.44
C SER A 73 10.62 -17.87 5.46
N VAL A 74 10.35 -16.59 5.22
CA VAL A 74 9.49 -15.72 6.04
C VAL A 74 8.21 -15.33 5.29
N PRO A 75 7.14 -14.89 5.96
CA PRO A 75 5.96 -14.34 5.30
C PRO A 75 6.30 -13.08 4.49
N VAL A 76 5.93 -13.05 3.22
CA VAL A 76 6.17 -11.92 2.32
C VAL A 76 4.88 -11.54 1.62
N VAL A 77 4.45 -10.30 1.82
CA VAL A 77 3.36 -9.70 1.05
C VAL A 77 3.94 -9.06 -0.20
N VAL A 78 3.33 -9.32 -1.35
CA VAL A 78 3.64 -8.61 -2.60
C VAL A 78 2.55 -7.59 -2.84
N HIS A 79 2.91 -6.31 -2.70
CA HIS A 79 1.97 -5.19 -2.64
C HIS A 79 2.12 -4.23 -3.82
N TYR A 80 1.01 -3.88 -4.44
CA TYR A 80 0.94 -2.79 -5.41
C TYR A 80 0.55 -1.50 -4.69
N ASP A 81 1.53 -0.62 -4.54
CA ASP A 81 1.47 0.58 -3.72
C ASP A 81 1.00 1.79 -4.55
N HIS A 82 0.13 2.63 -3.99
CA HIS A 82 -0.44 3.79 -4.66
C HIS A 82 -0.87 3.55 -6.12
N GLY A 83 -1.76 2.57 -6.33
CA GLY A 83 -2.43 2.38 -7.62
C GLY A 83 -3.39 3.54 -7.89
N LEU A 84 -3.16 4.27 -8.97
CA LEU A 84 -3.95 5.45 -9.35
C LEU A 84 -5.11 5.08 -10.28
N THR A 85 -5.03 3.91 -10.92
CA THR A 85 -6.04 3.44 -11.88
C THR A 85 -6.55 2.06 -11.50
N PHE A 86 -7.86 1.87 -11.69
CA PHE A 86 -8.50 0.58 -11.44
C PHE A 86 -7.87 -0.54 -12.28
N GLU A 87 -7.57 -0.23 -13.55
CA GLU A 87 -6.97 -1.14 -14.51
C GLU A 87 -5.61 -1.65 -14.05
N LYS A 88 -4.77 -0.78 -13.48
CA LYS A 88 -3.45 -1.17 -12.96
C LYS A 88 -3.55 -2.00 -11.69
N CYS A 89 -4.50 -1.71 -10.82
CA CYS A 89 -4.79 -2.57 -9.66
C CYS A 89 -5.22 -3.98 -10.12
N MET A 90 -6.08 -4.07 -11.14
CA MET A 90 -6.51 -5.34 -11.72
C MET A 90 -5.37 -6.09 -12.41
N GLU A 91 -4.46 -5.39 -13.08
CA GLU A 91 -3.27 -5.96 -13.69
C GLU A 91 -2.35 -6.58 -12.61
N ALA A 92 -2.10 -5.86 -11.52
CA ALA A 92 -1.33 -6.35 -10.39
C ALA A 92 -1.94 -7.64 -9.78
N LEU A 93 -3.26 -7.65 -9.54
CA LEU A 93 -3.96 -8.84 -9.05
C LEU A 93 -3.80 -10.04 -10.00
N LYS A 94 -3.96 -9.81 -11.32
CA LYS A 94 -3.78 -10.83 -12.35
C LYS A 94 -2.36 -11.39 -12.37
N LEU A 95 -1.36 -10.57 -12.07
CA LEU A 95 0.05 -10.94 -12.03
C LEU A 95 0.47 -11.62 -10.72
N GLY A 96 -0.44 -11.79 -9.76
CA GLY A 96 -0.22 -12.54 -8.53
C GLY A 96 0.22 -11.70 -7.33
N PHE A 97 0.00 -10.40 -7.37
CA PHE A 97 0.14 -9.56 -6.18
C PHE A 97 -0.87 -10.00 -5.11
N THR A 98 -0.42 -10.12 -3.89
CA THR A 98 -1.24 -10.57 -2.75
C THR A 98 -1.89 -9.41 -2.00
N SER A 99 -1.56 -8.19 -2.40
CA SER A 99 -2.17 -6.96 -1.89
C SER A 99 -2.10 -5.85 -2.92
N VAL A 100 -3.10 -4.98 -2.93
CA VAL A 100 -3.15 -3.80 -3.78
C VAL A 100 -3.68 -2.62 -2.98
N MET A 101 -3.11 -1.44 -3.20
CA MET A 101 -3.67 -0.17 -2.73
C MET A 101 -4.33 0.55 -3.91
N TYR A 102 -5.58 0.98 -3.72
CA TYR A 102 -6.24 1.88 -4.67
C TYR A 102 -6.37 3.25 -4.01
N ASP A 103 -5.48 4.13 -4.41
CA ASP A 103 -5.43 5.49 -3.88
C ASP A 103 -6.46 6.38 -4.57
N CYS A 104 -7.57 6.58 -3.88
CA CYS A 104 -8.65 7.48 -4.26
C CYS A 104 -8.78 8.65 -3.26
N SER A 105 -7.71 8.96 -2.51
CA SER A 105 -7.71 9.99 -1.45
C SER A 105 -8.01 11.40 -1.96
N THR A 106 -7.74 11.66 -3.24
CA THR A 106 -8.05 12.93 -3.92
C THR A 106 -9.48 13.03 -4.47
N ASP A 107 -10.25 11.95 -4.44
CA ASP A 107 -11.65 11.95 -4.83
C ASP A 107 -12.57 12.45 -3.70
N SER A 108 -13.86 12.65 -4.00
CA SER A 108 -14.84 12.83 -2.93
C SER A 108 -14.96 11.57 -2.06
N TYR A 109 -15.36 11.73 -0.81
CA TYR A 109 -15.53 10.61 0.12
C TYR A 109 -16.41 9.50 -0.46
N GLU A 110 -17.54 9.85 -1.07
CA GLU A 110 -18.49 8.91 -1.65
C GLU A 110 -17.88 8.14 -2.83
N GLU A 111 -17.09 8.82 -3.65
CA GLU A 111 -16.44 8.20 -4.79
C GLU A 111 -15.28 7.31 -4.36
N ASN A 112 -14.48 7.73 -3.37
CA ASN A 112 -13.46 6.90 -2.75
C ASN A 112 -14.09 5.62 -2.17
N VAL A 113 -15.15 5.72 -1.38
CA VAL A 113 -15.88 4.57 -0.85
C VAL A 113 -16.35 3.64 -1.98
N ARG A 114 -16.95 4.19 -3.04
CA ARG A 114 -17.48 3.41 -4.16
C ARG A 114 -16.38 2.62 -4.86
N LYS A 115 -15.28 3.28 -5.22
CA LYS A 115 -14.14 2.70 -5.95
C LYS A 115 -13.42 1.64 -5.13
N VAL A 116 -13.06 1.96 -3.89
CA VAL A 116 -12.37 1.04 -2.99
C VAL A 116 -13.22 -0.19 -2.70
N ARG A 117 -14.51 -0.01 -2.41
CA ARG A 117 -15.43 -1.13 -2.18
C ARG A 117 -15.52 -2.08 -3.38
N GLU A 118 -15.56 -1.53 -4.60
CA GLU A 118 -15.59 -2.33 -5.83
C GLU A 118 -14.33 -3.17 -5.97
N LEU A 119 -13.14 -2.54 -5.81
CA LEU A 119 -11.88 -3.25 -5.87
C LEU A 119 -11.77 -4.31 -4.77
N THR A 120 -12.15 -3.99 -3.53
CA THR A 120 -12.09 -4.92 -2.40
C THR A 120 -12.86 -6.22 -2.67
N ARG A 121 -14.09 -6.10 -3.18
CA ARG A 121 -14.91 -7.26 -3.54
C ARG A 121 -14.24 -8.16 -4.58
N ILE A 122 -13.51 -7.56 -5.52
CA ILE A 122 -12.79 -8.30 -6.57
C ILE A 122 -11.51 -8.91 -6.01
N ALA A 123 -10.69 -8.13 -5.30
CA ALA A 123 -9.42 -8.58 -4.73
C ALA A 123 -9.61 -9.77 -3.79
N HIS A 124 -10.65 -9.76 -2.96
CA HIS A 124 -10.99 -10.87 -2.08
C HIS A 124 -11.30 -12.17 -2.85
N CYS A 125 -11.82 -12.10 -4.08
CA CYS A 125 -12.00 -13.29 -4.93
C CYS A 125 -10.66 -13.92 -5.38
N PHE A 126 -9.58 -13.14 -5.38
CA PHE A 126 -8.21 -13.60 -5.64
C PHE A 126 -7.47 -14.01 -4.34
N GLY A 127 -8.08 -13.87 -3.17
CA GLY A 127 -7.40 -14.05 -1.87
C GLY A 127 -6.43 -12.93 -1.53
N ALA A 128 -6.48 -11.82 -2.27
CA ALA A 128 -5.66 -10.64 -2.05
C ALA A 128 -6.37 -9.65 -1.11
N THR A 129 -5.58 -8.85 -0.40
CA THR A 129 -6.03 -7.78 0.49
C THR A 129 -6.00 -6.42 -0.21
N VAL A 130 -6.79 -5.48 0.31
CA VAL A 130 -6.86 -4.10 -0.19
C VAL A 130 -6.48 -3.11 0.89
N GLU A 131 -5.55 -2.24 0.57
CA GLU A 131 -5.29 -1.00 1.29
C GLU A 131 -6.02 0.16 0.61
N ALA A 132 -6.49 1.09 1.41
CA ALA A 132 -7.10 2.34 0.95
C ALA A 132 -6.47 3.52 1.68
N GLU A 133 -6.74 4.73 1.21
CA GLU A 133 -6.32 5.96 1.89
C GLU A 133 -7.53 6.86 2.17
N LEU A 134 -7.54 7.44 3.37
CA LEU A 134 -8.52 8.43 3.79
C LEU A 134 -7.81 9.60 4.49
N GLY A 135 -8.19 10.82 4.15
CA GLY A 135 -7.33 11.97 4.31
C GLY A 135 -6.35 12.01 3.13
N HIS A 136 -5.32 12.81 3.19
CA HIS A 136 -4.33 12.87 2.12
C HIS A 136 -2.92 12.95 2.71
N VAL A 137 -2.08 11.96 2.40
CA VAL A 137 -0.66 11.99 2.74
C VAL A 137 0.07 12.63 1.56
N GLY A 138 0.28 13.94 1.63
CA GLY A 138 0.90 14.71 0.55
C GLY A 138 2.42 14.53 0.44
N ASP A 139 2.99 15.03 -0.63
CA ASP A 139 4.44 15.15 -0.82
C ASP A 139 5.01 16.37 -0.08
N ASN A 140 6.27 16.29 0.35
CA ASN A 140 6.98 17.37 1.08
C ASN A 140 7.05 18.73 0.36
N GLY A 141 6.58 18.84 -0.88
CA GLY A 141 6.51 20.07 -1.65
C GLY A 141 5.10 20.68 -1.73
N GLU A 142 4.06 19.88 -1.45
CA GLU A 142 2.67 20.30 -1.61
C GLU A 142 2.17 21.12 -0.42
N ALA A 143 2.70 20.90 0.78
CA ALA A 143 2.37 21.69 1.98
C ALA A 143 2.66 23.20 1.85
N GLU A 144 3.47 23.60 0.86
CA GLU A 144 3.77 25.02 0.57
C GLU A 144 2.97 25.59 -0.63
N GLY A 145 2.20 24.78 -1.38
CA GLY A 145 1.69 25.17 -2.69
C GLY A 145 0.24 24.90 -3.03
N ASP A 146 -0.46 24.07 -2.30
CA ASP A 146 -1.87 23.80 -2.64
C ASP A 146 -2.77 24.92 -2.13
N LYS A 147 -3.15 25.77 -3.08
CA LYS A 147 -3.87 27.04 -2.85
C LYS A 147 -5.34 26.87 -2.46
N GLY A 148 -5.74 25.74 -1.88
CA GLY A 148 -7.12 25.43 -1.58
C GLY A 148 -7.45 25.06 -0.14
N MET A 149 -6.48 24.63 0.68
CA MET A 149 -6.72 24.26 2.08
C MET A 149 -5.98 25.18 3.04
N GLU A 150 -6.73 25.76 3.97
CA GLU A 150 -6.24 26.85 4.86
C GLU A 150 -5.31 26.35 5.99
N THR A 151 -5.28 25.04 6.30
CA THR A 151 -4.42 24.49 7.37
C THR A 151 -3.97 23.03 7.07
N PRO A 152 -2.78 22.60 7.56
CA PRO A 152 -2.32 21.21 7.45
C PRO A 152 -3.30 20.18 8.04
N GLU A 153 -4.04 20.56 9.07
CA GLU A 153 -5.04 19.72 9.74
C GLU A 153 -6.23 19.34 8.84
N ALA A 154 -6.47 20.12 7.76
CA ALA A 154 -7.52 19.83 6.79
C ALA A 154 -7.28 18.52 6.01
N TYR A 155 -6.03 18.04 5.98
CA TYR A 155 -5.66 16.77 5.36
C TYR A 155 -5.73 15.58 6.32
N TYR A 156 -5.88 15.83 7.63
CA TYR A 156 -5.86 14.74 8.62
C TYR A 156 -7.11 13.87 8.51
N THR A 157 -6.90 12.58 8.72
CA THR A 157 -7.99 11.61 8.73
C THR A 157 -8.84 11.77 9.99
N ASP A 158 -10.14 12.02 9.83
CA ASP A 158 -11.09 12.00 10.92
C ASP A 158 -11.34 10.55 11.40
N PRO A 159 -11.15 10.24 12.70
CA PRO A 159 -11.27 8.86 13.20
C PRO A 159 -12.67 8.27 13.09
N VAL A 160 -13.73 9.10 13.16
CA VAL A 160 -15.12 8.63 13.02
C VAL A 160 -15.39 8.29 11.56
N GLN A 161 -14.95 9.15 10.65
CA GLN A 161 -15.05 8.93 9.21
C GLN A 161 -14.23 7.71 8.78
N ALA A 162 -13.03 7.49 9.36
CA ALA A 162 -12.20 6.32 9.09
C ALA A 162 -12.91 5.02 9.45
N LYS A 163 -13.56 4.97 10.61
CA LYS A 163 -14.36 3.80 11.01
C LYS A 163 -15.49 3.52 10.01
N GLU A 164 -16.26 4.55 9.68
CA GLU A 164 -17.36 4.44 8.72
C GLU A 164 -16.88 4.00 7.33
N PHE A 165 -15.72 4.53 6.89
CA PHE A 165 -15.08 4.19 5.63
C PHE A 165 -14.77 2.69 5.55
N ILE A 166 -14.10 2.13 6.56
CA ILE A 166 -13.79 0.69 6.62
C ILE A 166 -15.05 -0.17 6.66
N GLU A 167 -16.07 0.22 7.41
CA GLU A 167 -17.35 -0.49 7.47
C GLU A 167 -18.06 -0.52 6.10
N LYS A 168 -17.91 0.53 5.28
CA LYS A 168 -18.51 0.62 3.94
C LYS A 168 -17.68 -0.07 2.85
N THR A 169 -16.37 0.04 2.91
CA THR A 169 -15.46 -0.45 1.86
C THR A 169 -15.05 -1.90 2.07
N HIS A 170 -14.97 -2.34 3.33
CA HIS A 170 -14.36 -3.61 3.76
C HIS A 170 -12.90 -3.75 3.35
N ALA A 171 -12.19 -2.62 3.17
CA ALA A 171 -10.74 -2.64 2.97
C ALA A 171 -10.03 -3.25 4.19
N ASP A 172 -8.92 -3.94 3.95
CA ASP A 172 -8.19 -4.70 4.96
C ASP A 172 -7.21 -3.82 5.75
N ALA A 173 -6.70 -2.77 5.12
CA ALA A 173 -5.83 -1.77 5.72
C ALA A 173 -6.22 -0.35 5.28
N LEU A 174 -5.87 0.62 6.10
CA LEU A 174 -6.14 2.03 5.84
C LEU A 174 -4.90 2.88 6.11
N ALA A 175 -4.39 3.55 5.09
CA ALA A 175 -3.45 4.64 5.23
C ALA A 175 -4.18 5.87 5.79
N ILE A 176 -3.66 6.42 6.88
CA ILE A 176 -4.23 7.58 7.56
C ILE A 176 -3.25 8.76 7.54
N ALA A 177 -3.76 9.94 7.24
CA ALA A 177 -2.99 11.18 7.31
C ALA A 177 -2.99 11.72 8.75
N VAL A 178 -1.80 11.81 9.33
CA VAL A 178 -1.56 12.27 10.73
C VAL A 178 -0.48 13.35 10.80
N GLY A 179 -0.17 13.99 9.67
CA GLY A 179 0.84 15.05 9.57
C GLY A 179 2.21 14.59 9.08
N THR A 180 2.34 13.33 8.70
CA THR A 180 3.50 12.84 7.95
C THR A 180 3.32 13.12 6.46
N ALA A 181 4.43 13.09 5.70
CA ALA A 181 4.41 13.30 4.25
C ALA A 181 5.42 12.36 3.58
N HIS A 182 5.23 12.12 2.29
CA HIS A 182 6.20 11.37 1.49
C HIS A 182 7.50 12.18 1.29
N GLY A 183 8.62 11.46 1.11
CA GLY A 183 9.93 12.03 0.80
C GLY A 183 10.75 12.44 2.02
N ALA A 184 11.81 13.21 1.79
CA ALA A 184 12.74 13.62 2.84
C ALA A 184 12.23 14.85 3.59
N TYR A 185 12.07 14.76 4.90
CA TYR A 185 11.72 15.91 5.74
C TYR A 185 12.87 16.93 5.76
N LYS A 186 12.55 18.16 5.40
CA LYS A 186 13.46 19.28 5.63
C LYS A 186 13.17 19.85 7.02
N PHE A 187 13.85 19.33 8.03
CA PHE A 187 13.83 19.96 9.33
C PHE A 187 14.54 21.33 9.21
N LYS A 188 13.86 22.40 9.63
CA LYS A 188 14.51 23.70 9.88
C LYS A 188 14.94 23.76 11.32
#